data_e61bfd09549c519f033b268c27cf12ee
#
_entry.id   e61bfd09549c519f033b268c27cf12ee
#
_cell.length_a   1.000
_cell.length_b   1.000
_cell.length_c   1.000
_cell.angle_alpha   90.00
_cell.angle_beta   90.00
_cell.angle_gamma   90.00
#
_symmetry.space_group_name_H-M   'P 1'
#
loop_
_entity.id
_entity.type
_entity.pdbx_description
1 polymer ?
#
loop_
_entity_poly.entity_id
_entity_poly.type
_entity_poly.pdbx_seq_one_letter_code
_entity_poly.pdbx_strand_id
1 'polypeptide(L)'
;SGMLMEQKYGNESAWQEHIRYLFPFFQDARYIRMDGRPVFMIYHPETVYCLSDMISCWNAYLRDHGDKEVYLITGVHDSAVPFAGLKSACDAYYMADPAPLWQYLPSKILAGGIRYHDAAVYWDAFFRLEAPKDRNGKHIYASVMNGYDDTPRRGEAGVVVPKLSPNDFQEQMRKTVRMAANQGHPFLFYNAWNEWGEGMILEPDEE
;
A
#
# COMPACT_ATOMS: atom_id res chain seq x y z
N SER A 1 -6.01 -7.22 23.71
CA SER A 1 -6.73 -6.07 23.15
C SER A 1 -7.98 -6.60 22.47
N GLY A 2 -9.16 -6.17 22.92
CA GLY A 2 -10.41 -6.53 22.28
C GLY A 2 -10.62 -5.77 20.98
N MET A 3 -11.37 -6.38 20.04
CA MET A 3 -11.81 -5.71 18.82
C MET A 3 -12.73 -4.55 19.22
N LEU A 4 -12.35 -3.31 18.86
CA LEU A 4 -13.13 -2.12 19.20
C LEU A 4 -14.37 -1.99 18.30
N MET A 5 -14.28 -2.40 17.04
CA MET A 5 -15.37 -2.38 16.07
C MET A 5 -15.10 -3.42 14.98
N GLU A 6 -16.11 -4.22 14.67
CA GLU A 6 -16.04 -5.20 13.59
C GLU A 6 -16.23 -4.52 12.25
N GLN A 7 -15.31 -4.75 11.30
CA GLN A 7 -15.44 -4.29 9.92
C GLN A 7 -16.47 -5.16 9.19
N LYS A 8 -17.60 -4.56 8.80
CA LYS A 8 -18.65 -5.22 8.01
C LYS A 8 -18.66 -4.71 6.59
N TYR A 9 -18.60 -5.62 5.63
CA TYR A 9 -18.59 -5.28 4.20
C TYR A 9 -19.98 -5.30 3.55
N GLY A 10 -21.02 -5.54 4.35
CA GLY A 10 -22.41 -5.46 3.92
C GLY A 10 -22.84 -6.52 2.90
N ASN A 11 -23.82 -6.15 2.10
CA ASN A 11 -24.41 -6.96 1.04
C ASN A 11 -24.57 -6.11 -0.23
N GLU A 12 -25.18 -6.65 -1.26
CA GLU A 12 -25.36 -6.01 -2.55
C GLU A 12 -25.99 -4.60 -2.45
N SER A 13 -27.01 -4.41 -1.60
CA SER A 13 -27.62 -3.10 -1.38
C SER A 13 -26.61 -2.07 -0.82
N ALA A 14 -25.79 -2.50 0.14
CA ALA A 14 -24.73 -1.64 0.70
C ALA A 14 -23.64 -1.33 -0.33
N TRP A 15 -23.28 -2.31 -1.19
CA TRP A 15 -22.30 -2.09 -2.25
C TRP A 15 -22.80 -1.15 -3.33
N GLN A 16 -24.09 -1.22 -3.68
CA GLN A 16 -24.74 -0.27 -4.60
C GLN A 16 -24.78 1.14 -4.02
N GLU A 17 -25.05 1.29 -2.74
CA GLU A 17 -25.00 2.58 -2.06
C GLU A 17 -23.58 3.15 -2.07
N HIS A 18 -22.58 2.31 -1.77
CA HIS A 18 -21.17 2.69 -1.77
C HIS A 18 -20.71 3.14 -3.16
N ILE A 19 -21.04 2.41 -4.23
CA ILE A 19 -20.62 2.84 -5.57
C ILE A 19 -21.34 4.13 -6.01
N ARG A 20 -22.61 4.34 -5.64
CA ARG A 20 -23.29 5.62 -5.88
C ARG A 20 -22.59 6.78 -5.19
N TYR A 21 -22.07 6.55 -3.98
CA TYR A 21 -21.27 7.55 -3.26
C TYR A 21 -19.94 7.82 -3.96
N LEU A 22 -19.27 6.79 -4.45
CA LEU A 22 -17.95 6.92 -5.12
C LEU A 22 -18.07 7.52 -6.54
N PHE A 23 -19.17 7.28 -7.24
CA PHE A 23 -19.33 7.62 -8.64
C PHE A 23 -19.06 9.09 -8.98
N PRO A 24 -19.57 10.09 -8.22
CA PRO A 24 -19.24 11.49 -8.47
C PRO A 24 -17.73 11.80 -8.40
N PHE A 25 -16.98 11.12 -7.55
CA PHE A 25 -15.53 11.27 -7.48
C PHE A 25 -14.87 10.70 -8.72
N PHE A 26 -15.33 9.54 -9.20
CA PHE A 26 -14.81 8.94 -10.44
C PHE A 26 -15.06 9.82 -11.67
N GLN A 27 -16.11 10.64 -11.66
CA GLN A 27 -16.42 11.57 -12.74
C GLN A 27 -15.62 12.88 -12.69
N ASP A 28 -14.92 13.18 -11.61
CA ASP A 28 -14.04 14.35 -11.51
C ASP A 28 -12.86 14.20 -12.49
N ALA A 29 -12.61 15.23 -13.30
CA ALA A 29 -11.52 15.22 -14.28
C ALA A 29 -10.12 15.07 -13.68
N ARG A 30 -9.98 15.31 -12.37
CA ARG A 30 -8.72 15.13 -11.61
C ARG A 30 -8.54 13.70 -11.10
N TYR A 31 -9.59 12.87 -11.20
CA TYR A 31 -9.52 11.50 -10.66
C TYR A 31 -8.52 10.66 -11.46
N ILE A 32 -7.68 9.90 -10.74
CA ILE A 32 -6.66 9.07 -11.36
C ILE A 32 -7.32 7.91 -12.11
N ARG A 33 -6.97 7.78 -13.40
CA ARG A 33 -7.47 6.72 -14.27
C ARG A 33 -6.33 5.95 -14.94
N MET A 34 -6.50 4.67 -15.10
CA MET A 34 -5.63 3.78 -15.87
C MET A 34 -6.40 3.22 -17.06
N ASP A 35 -5.97 3.51 -18.29
CA ASP A 35 -6.67 3.15 -19.53
C ASP A 35 -8.14 3.62 -19.57
N GLY A 36 -8.41 4.77 -18.94
CA GLY A 36 -9.73 5.34 -18.78
C GLY A 36 -10.59 4.68 -17.69
N ARG A 37 -10.06 3.75 -16.92
CA ARG A 37 -10.70 3.08 -15.78
C ARG A 37 -10.38 3.84 -14.49
N PRO A 38 -11.35 4.15 -13.61
CA PRO A 38 -11.08 4.79 -12.33
C PRO A 38 -10.23 3.86 -11.45
N VAL A 39 -9.13 4.38 -10.89
CA VAL A 39 -8.25 3.61 -10.01
C VAL A 39 -8.86 3.57 -8.61
N PHE A 40 -8.99 2.37 -8.06
CA PHE A 40 -9.40 2.17 -6.67
C PHE A 40 -8.41 1.25 -5.95
N MET A 41 -8.14 1.56 -4.69
CA MET A 41 -7.15 0.81 -3.92
C MET A 41 -7.77 0.16 -2.69
N ILE A 42 -7.37 -1.08 -2.42
CA ILE A 42 -7.74 -1.80 -1.19
C ILE A 42 -6.46 -2.25 -0.49
N TYR A 43 -6.28 -1.77 0.74
CA TYR A 43 -5.07 -2.00 1.52
C TYR A 43 -4.95 -3.46 1.99
N HIS A 44 -6.01 -4.02 2.61
CA HIS A 44 -6.08 -5.39 3.12
C HIS A 44 -7.15 -6.22 2.41
N PRO A 45 -6.92 -6.64 1.15
CA PRO A 45 -7.95 -7.35 0.37
C PRO A 45 -8.32 -8.71 0.97
N GLU A 46 -7.41 -9.36 1.71
CA GLU A 46 -7.63 -10.65 2.37
C GLU A 46 -8.69 -10.60 3.47
N THR A 47 -8.96 -9.41 4.01
CA THR A 47 -10.00 -9.22 5.02
C THR A 47 -11.39 -9.00 4.41
N VAL A 48 -11.46 -8.73 3.10
CA VAL A 48 -12.72 -8.44 2.39
C VAL A 48 -13.26 -9.72 1.77
N TYR A 49 -13.96 -10.53 2.56
CA TYR A 49 -14.47 -11.84 2.15
C TYR A 49 -15.39 -11.82 0.92
N CYS A 50 -16.03 -10.70 0.64
CA CYS A 50 -16.96 -10.51 -0.49
C CYS A 50 -16.37 -9.65 -1.62
N LEU A 51 -15.03 -9.49 -1.68
CA LEU A 51 -14.37 -8.57 -2.60
C LEU A 51 -14.78 -8.75 -4.06
N SER A 52 -14.81 -9.99 -4.54
CA SER A 52 -15.15 -10.29 -5.93
C SER A 52 -16.58 -9.87 -6.28
N ASP A 53 -17.55 -10.17 -5.39
CA ASP A 53 -18.95 -9.84 -5.61
C ASP A 53 -19.18 -8.32 -5.51
N MET A 54 -18.53 -7.67 -4.54
CA MET A 54 -18.58 -6.22 -4.37
C MET A 54 -18.04 -5.49 -5.62
N ILE A 55 -16.88 -5.90 -6.13
CA ILE A 55 -16.30 -5.30 -7.34
C ILE A 55 -17.17 -5.59 -8.57
N SER A 56 -17.74 -6.77 -8.68
CA SER A 56 -18.67 -7.11 -9.76
C SER A 56 -19.92 -6.23 -9.76
N CYS A 57 -20.48 -5.97 -8.56
CA CYS A 57 -21.60 -5.06 -8.37
C CYS A 57 -21.24 -3.62 -8.78
N TRP A 58 -20.07 -3.13 -8.37
CA TRP A 58 -19.58 -1.80 -8.76
C TRP A 58 -19.36 -1.67 -10.27
N ASN A 59 -18.76 -2.67 -10.88
CA ASN A 59 -18.50 -2.66 -12.32
C ASN A 59 -19.79 -2.70 -13.14
N ALA A 60 -20.82 -3.41 -12.68
CA ALA A 60 -22.15 -3.37 -13.30
C ALA A 60 -22.73 -1.97 -13.25
N TYR A 61 -22.73 -1.33 -12.07
CA TYR A 61 -23.20 0.05 -11.91
C TYR A 61 -22.47 1.03 -12.82
N LEU A 62 -21.13 0.95 -12.88
CA LEU A 62 -20.32 1.84 -13.72
C LEU A 62 -20.66 1.69 -15.21
N ARG A 63 -20.77 0.45 -15.71
CA ARG A 63 -21.16 0.19 -17.10
C ARG A 63 -22.55 0.76 -17.43
N ASP A 64 -23.53 0.60 -16.52
CA ASP A 64 -24.89 1.11 -16.69
C ASP A 64 -24.94 2.64 -16.73
N HIS A 65 -23.94 3.31 -16.16
CA HIS A 65 -23.78 4.78 -16.14
C HIS A 65 -22.75 5.29 -17.15
N GLY A 66 -22.34 4.47 -18.12
CA GLY A 66 -21.47 4.86 -19.23
C GLY A 66 -19.99 5.04 -18.86
N ASP A 67 -19.56 4.52 -17.71
CA ASP A 67 -18.15 4.53 -17.29
C ASP A 67 -17.51 3.14 -17.48
N LYS A 68 -16.18 3.11 -17.43
CA LYS A 68 -15.41 1.87 -17.44
C LYS A 68 -15.34 1.26 -16.04
N GLU A 69 -15.13 -0.06 -16.01
CA GLU A 69 -14.89 -0.82 -14.78
C GLU A 69 -13.72 -0.28 -13.96
N VAL A 70 -13.76 -0.47 -12.66
CA VAL A 70 -12.69 -0.07 -11.74
C VAL A 70 -11.37 -0.74 -12.13
N TYR A 71 -10.27 0.01 -12.16
CA TYR A 71 -8.92 -0.52 -12.12
C TYR A 71 -8.53 -0.74 -10.67
N LEU A 72 -8.61 -1.98 -10.21
CA LEU A 72 -8.41 -2.33 -8.80
C LEU A 72 -6.95 -2.65 -8.51
N ILE A 73 -6.36 -1.89 -7.58
CA ILE A 73 -5.03 -2.15 -7.03
C ILE A 73 -5.17 -2.66 -5.60
N THR A 74 -4.51 -3.77 -5.26
CA THR A 74 -4.58 -4.33 -3.90
C THR A 74 -3.22 -4.37 -3.23
N GLY A 75 -3.21 -4.14 -1.90
CA GLY A 75 -2.00 -4.19 -1.09
C GLY A 75 -1.44 -5.60 -0.96
N VAL A 76 -0.12 -5.69 -0.90
CA VAL A 76 0.64 -6.90 -0.55
C VAL A 76 1.51 -6.57 0.63
N HIS A 77 1.27 -7.25 1.76
CA HIS A 77 1.98 -7.02 3.01
C HIS A 77 3.16 -7.98 3.21
N ASP A 78 3.14 -9.13 2.56
CA ASP A 78 4.24 -10.09 2.58
C ASP A 78 4.44 -10.66 1.18
N SER A 79 5.67 -10.57 0.67
CA SER A 79 6.03 -11.15 -0.62
C SER A 79 5.96 -12.68 -0.64
N ALA A 80 5.93 -13.33 0.52
CA ALA A 80 5.80 -14.76 0.67
C ALA A 80 4.35 -15.25 0.72
N VAL A 81 3.36 -14.36 0.95
CA VAL A 81 1.95 -14.74 0.96
C VAL A 81 1.52 -15.17 -0.44
N PRO A 82 0.98 -16.38 -0.59
CA PRO A 82 0.47 -16.81 -1.88
C PRO A 82 -0.72 -15.94 -2.31
N PHE A 83 -0.56 -15.24 -3.40
CA PHE A 83 -1.60 -14.43 -4.07
C PHE A 83 -2.81 -15.27 -4.56
N ALA A 84 -2.94 -16.51 -4.12
CA ALA A 84 -3.83 -17.49 -4.70
C ALA A 84 -5.32 -17.13 -4.60
N GLY A 85 -5.73 -16.42 -3.55
CA GLY A 85 -7.13 -16.03 -3.33
C GLY A 85 -7.55 -14.72 -4.02
N LEU A 86 -6.58 -13.89 -4.46
CA LEU A 86 -6.85 -12.56 -4.96
C LEU A 86 -6.84 -12.45 -6.50
N LYS A 87 -6.60 -13.56 -7.18
CA LYS A 87 -6.28 -13.62 -8.62
C LYS A 87 -7.35 -13.07 -9.55
N SER A 88 -8.60 -13.08 -9.15
CA SER A 88 -9.71 -12.74 -10.05
C SER A 88 -10.21 -11.31 -9.90
N ALA A 89 -10.04 -10.69 -8.74
CA ALA A 89 -10.69 -9.41 -8.45
C ALA A 89 -9.83 -8.16 -8.66
N CYS A 90 -8.49 -8.25 -8.69
CA CYS A 90 -7.61 -7.10 -8.88
C CYS A 90 -6.93 -7.07 -10.24
N ASP A 91 -6.55 -5.87 -10.70
CA ASP A 91 -5.78 -5.63 -11.93
C ASP A 91 -4.29 -5.56 -11.65
N ALA A 92 -3.90 -5.02 -10.51
CA ALA A 92 -2.50 -4.88 -10.09
C ALA A 92 -2.36 -4.99 -8.57
N TYR A 93 -1.12 -5.08 -8.13
CA TYR A 93 -0.72 -5.07 -6.72
C TYR A 93 0.18 -3.87 -6.44
N TYR A 94 0.28 -3.48 -5.18
CA TYR A 94 1.36 -2.62 -4.71
C TYR A 94 1.95 -3.19 -3.42
N MET A 95 3.24 -2.95 -3.20
CA MET A 95 3.91 -3.34 -1.96
C MET A 95 3.44 -2.40 -0.85
N ALA A 96 2.45 -2.84 -0.06
CA ALA A 96 1.88 -2.03 1.01
C ALA A 96 2.91 -1.74 2.10
N ASP A 97 3.70 -2.75 2.47
CA ASP A 97 4.90 -2.56 3.27
C ASP A 97 6.10 -2.41 2.33
N PRO A 98 6.71 -1.22 2.24
CA PRO A 98 7.80 -0.95 1.28
C PRO A 98 8.98 -1.88 1.46
N ALA A 99 9.17 -2.40 2.69
CA ALA A 99 10.12 -3.44 2.94
C ALA A 99 9.73 -4.26 4.18
N PRO A 100 9.26 -5.48 4.04
CA PRO A 100 9.13 -6.39 5.18
C PRO A 100 10.49 -6.76 5.76
N LEU A 101 11.53 -5.99 5.44
CA LEU A 101 12.91 -6.20 5.86
C LEU A 101 13.07 -6.23 7.38
N TRP A 102 12.24 -5.49 8.13
CA TRP A 102 12.26 -5.54 9.59
C TRP A 102 11.95 -6.94 10.17
N GLN A 103 11.32 -7.81 9.37
CA GLN A 103 11.07 -9.19 9.78
C GLN A 103 12.30 -10.08 9.60
N TYR A 104 13.18 -9.74 8.68
CA TYR A 104 14.31 -10.58 8.26
C TYR A 104 15.67 -10.02 8.67
N LEU A 105 15.77 -8.72 8.91
CA LEU A 105 17.03 -8.09 9.29
C LEU A 105 17.27 -8.13 10.80
N PRO A 106 18.55 -8.19 11.22
CA PRO A 106 18.91 -8.08 12.63
C PRO A 106 18.36 -6.81 13.26
N SER A 107 17.87 -6.91 14.47
CA SER A 107 17.46 -5.78 15.29
C SER A 107 18.08 -5.86 16.68
N LYS A 108 18.34 -4.72 17.30
CA LYS A 108 18.68 -4.62 18.72
C LYS A 108 17.38 -4.53 19.51
N ILE A 109 17.31 -5.24 20.63
CA ILE A 109 16.21 -5.09 21.56
C ILE A 109 16.63 -4.03 22.57
N LEU A 110 15.93 -2.91 22.57
CA LEU A 110 16.11 -1.83 23.55
C LEU A 110 15.35 -2.14 24.85
N ALA A 111 15.56 -1.31 25.88
CA ALA A 111 14.82 -1.40 27.13
C ALA A 111 13.30 -1.40 26.84
N GLY A 112 12.58 -2.29 27.49
CA GLY A 112 11.13 -2.46 27.29
C GLY A 112 10.74 -3.39 26.14
N GLY A 113 11.69 -3.87 25.30
CA GLY A 113 11.39 -4.82 24.24
C GLY A 113 11.29 -4.24 22.83
N ILE A 114 11.45 -2.91 22.66
CA ILE A 114 11.42 -2.21 21.37
C ILE A 114 12.49 -2.79 20.43
N ARG A 115 12.08 -3.15 19.22
CA ARG A 115 12.98 -3.62 18.15
C ARG A 115 13.51 -2.42 17.37
N TYR A 116 14.80 -2.19 17.48
CA TYR A 116 15.50 -1.11 16.79
C TYR A 116 16.42 -1.67 15.70
N HIS A 117 16.22 -1.23 14.48
CA HIS A 117 17.06 -1.58 13.34
C HIS A 117 18.20 -0.56 13.19
N ASP A 118 19.40 -1.07 12.92
CA ASP A 118 20.52 -0.20 12.56
C ASP A 118 20.25 0.45 11.20
N ALA A 119 20.36 1.78 11.14
CA ALA A 119 20.05 2.55 9.95
C ALA A 119 20.90 2.11 8.75
N ALA A 120 22.21 1.98 8.94
CA ALA A 120 23.10 1.62 7.84
C ALA A 120 22.79 0.23 7.29
N VAL A 121 22.56 -0.74 8.17
CA VAL A 121 22.22 -2.12 7.78
C VAL A 121 20.87 -2.18 7.09
N TYR A 122 19.85 -1.50 7.63
CA TYR A 122 18.51 -1.53 7.09
C TYR A 122 18.45 -0.87 5.69
N TRP A 123 18.97 0.34 5.58
CA TRP A 123 18.91 1.09 4.33
C TRP A 123 19.82 0.52 3.24
N ASP A 124 21.00 -0.04 3.61
CA ASP A 124 21.85 -0.75 2.64
C ASP A 124 21.11 -1.97 2.05
N ALA A 125 20.43 -2.75 2.89
CA ALA A 125 19.60 -3.86 2.43
C ALA A 125 18.42 -3.37 1.57
N PHE A 126 17.75 -2.29 1.98
CA PHE A 126 16.65 -1.69 1.22
C PHE A 126 17.12 -1.20 -0.16
N PHE A 127 18.25 -0.53 -0.23
CA PHE A 127 18.82 -0.05 -1.50
C PHE A 127 19.25 -1.19 -2.44
N ARG A 128 19.49 -2.38 -1.91
CA ARG A 128 19.80 -3.57 -2.73
C ARG A 128 18.57 -4.34 -3.19
N LEU A 129 17.38 -4.00 -2.70
CA LEU A 129 16.17 -4.65 -3.18
C LEU A 129 16.02 -4.46 -4.69
N GLU A 130 15.71 -5.55 -5.35
CA GLU A 130 15.30 -5.53 -6.74
C GLU A 130 13.86 -5.02 -6.84
N ALA A 131 13.52 -4.48 -8.02
CA ALA A 131 12.14 -4.15 -8.31
C ALA A 131 11.25 -5.40 -8.17
N PRO A 132 10.07 -5.27 -7.55
CA PRO A 132 9.13 -6.38 -7.50
C PRO A 132 8.82 -6.84 -8.92
N LYS A 133 8.87 -8.17 -9.12
CA LYS A 133 8.58 -8.77 -10.43
C LYS A 133 7.08 -8.96 -10.57
N ASP A 134 6.55 -8.59 -11.71
CA ASP A 134 5.15 -8.84 -12.05
C ASP A 134 4.80 -10.33 -11.88
N ARG A 135 3.61 -10.59 -11.36
CA ARG A 135 3.13 -11.95 -11.11
C ARG A 135 1.76 -12.17 -11.74
N ASN A 136 1.58 -13.35 -12.34
CA ASN A 136 0.32 -13.74 -12.96
C ASN A 136 -0.17 -12.73 -14.03
N GLY A 137 0.75 -12.07 -14.74
CA GLY A 137 0.43 -11.03 -15.72
C GLY A 137 -0.05 -9.71 -15.13
N LYS A 138 0.12 -9.50 -13.82
CA LYS A 138 -0.27 -8.28 -13.11
C LYS A 138 0.94 -7.56 -12.57
N HIS A 139 0.95 -6.24 -12.69
CA HIS A 139 2.00 -5.40 -12.13
C HIS A 139 2.05 -5.48 -10.60
N ILE A 140 3.26 -5.41 -10.07
CA ILE A 140 3.49 -5.19 -8.64
C ILE A 140 4.23 -3.86 -8.50
N TYR A 141 3.51 -2.83 -8.14
CA TYR A 141 4.07 -1.49 -7.99
C TYR A 141 4.94 -1.38 -6.74
N ALA A 142 6.09 -0.73 -6.90
CA ALA A 142 6.98 -0.46 -5.80
C ALA A 142 6.43 0.60 -4.85
N SER A 143 6.83 0.53 -3.59
CA SER A 143 6.61 1.57 -2.60
C SER A 143 7.92 2.01 -1.98
N VAL A 144 7.94 3.21 -1.43
CA VAL A 144 9.06 3.79 -0.68
C VAL A 144 8.57 4.36 0.64
N MET A 145 9.49 4.49 1.59
CA MET A 145 9.28 5.17 2.87
C MET A 145 10.55 5.92 3.27
N ASN A 146 10.48 6.81 4.24
CA ASN A 146 11.64 7.53 4.76
C ASN A 146 12.07 7.12 6.17
N GLY A 147 11.34 6.22 6.80
CA GLY A 147 11.56 5.72 8.15
C GLY A 147 10.30 5.08 8.70
N TYR A 148 10.37 4.52 9.91
CA TYR A 148 9.24 3.91 10.59
C TYR A 148 9.46 3.93 12.10
N ASP A 149 8.47 4.34 12.87
CA ASP A 149 8.49 4.28 14.33
C ASP A 149 7.06 4.15 14.86
N ASP A 150 6.65 2.95 15.24
CA ASP A 150 5.33 2.70 15.80
C ASP A 150 5.31 2.61 17.33
N THR A 151 6.40 3.04 18.00
CA THR A 151 6.47 3.05 19.44
C THR A 151 5.40 3.93 20.12
N PRO A 152 4.94 5.06 19.53
CA PRO A 152 3.83 5.81 20.10
C PRO A 152 2.54 5.00 20.24
N ARG A 153 2.33 4.03 19.33
CA ARG A 153 1.14 3.17 19.30
C ARG A 153 1.33 1.85 20.01
N ARG A 154 2.53 1.24 19.88
CA ARG A 154 2.81 -0.12 20.37
C ARG A 154 3.63 -0.18 21.65
N GLY A 155 4.17 0.95 22.11
CA GLY A 155 5.05 0.98 23.28
C GLY A 155 6.21 0.00 23.14
N GLU A 156 6.36 -0.87 24.12
CA GLU A 156 7.45 -1.87 24.18
C GLU A 156 7.45 -2.91 23.05
N ALA A 157 6.32 -3.12 22.39
CA ALA A 157 6.23 -4.01 21.23
C ALA A 157 6.55 -3.30 19.91
N GLY A 158 6.99 -2.05 19.95
CA GLY A 158 7.26 -1.23 18.79
C GLY A 158 8.48 -1.65 17.99
N VAL A 159 8.52 -1.14 16.76
CA VAL A 159 9.63 -1.30 15.82
C VAL A 159 10.09 0.08 15.39
N VAL A 160 11.40 0.29 15.34
CA VAL A 160 12.02 1.53 14.88
C VAL A 160 12.97 1.26 13.74
N VAL A 161 12.73 1.92 12.62
CA VAL A 161 13.64 2.06 11.50
C VAL A 161 13.97 3.55 11.38
N PRO A 162 15.21 3.97 11.69
CA PRO A 162 15.57 5.39 11.66
C PRO A 162 15.33 6.03 10.30
N LYS A 163 14.91 7.28 10.30
CA LYS A 163 14.67 8.07 9.09
C LYS A 163 15.93 8.16 8.23
N LEU A 164 15.72 8.18 6.92
CA LEU A 164 16.75 8.54 5.94
C LEU A 164 17.12 10.02 6.04
N SER A 165 18.36 10.33 5.72
CA SER A 165 18.70 11.73 5.43
C SER A 165 17.97 12.21 4.16
N PRO A 166 17.75 13.52 3.99
CA PRO A 166 17.13 14.04 2.76
C PRO A 166 17.87 13.66 1.47
N ASN A 167 19.19 13.55 1.52
CA ASN A 167 20.01 13.14 0.38
C ASN A 167 19.81 11.67 0.03
N ASP A 168 19.83 10.78 1.04
CA ASP A 168 19.63 9.36 0.84
C ASP A 168 18.20 9.07 0.38
N PHE A 169 17.22 9.79 0.92
CA PHE A 169 15.84 9.72 0.46
C PHE A 169 15.69 10.13 -1.02
N GLN A 170 16.35 11.22 -1.42
CA GLN A 170 16.36 11.65 -2.82
C GLN A 170 16.95 10.56 -3.73
N GLU A 171 18.04 9.91 -3.31
CA GLU A 171 18.67 8.83 -4.08
C GLU A 171 17.75 7.61 -4.18
N GLN A 172 17.12 7.22 -3.06
CA GLN A 172 16.12 6.15 -3.04
C GLN A 172 14.98 6.44 -4.04
N MET A 173 14.40 7.63 -4.00
CA MET A 173 13.33 8.03 -4.90
C MET A 173 13.77 7.94 -6.35
N ARG A 174 14.96 8.47 -6.70
CA ARG A 174 15.49 8.39 -8.06
C ARG A 174 15.67 6.96 -8.54
N LYS A 175 16.21 6.08 -7.68
CA LYS A 175 16.38 4.66 -7.99
C LYS A 175 15.03 4.00 -8.25
N THR A 176 14.08 4.18 -7.36
CA THR A 176 12.77 3.52 -7.46
C THR A 176 11.95 4.03 -8.65
N VAL A 177 12.00 5.32 -8.95
CA VAL A 177 11.39 5.89 -10.16
C VAL A 177 11.99 5.27 -11.43
N ARG A 178 13.32 5.14 -11.50
CA ARG A 178 13.98 4.48 -12.64
C ARG A 178 13.58 3.01 -12.77
N MET A 179 13.47 2.29 -11.65
CA MET A 179 13.04 0.89 -11.64
C MET A 179 11.61 0.75 -12.14
N ALA A 180 10.68 1.58 -11.67
CA ALA A 180 9.30 1.60 -12.12
C ALA A 180 9.21 1.93 -13.64
N ALA A 181 9.93 2.95 -14.10
CA ALA A 181 9.97 3.33 -15.51
C ALA A 181 10.51 2.20 -16.41
N ASN A 182 11.56 1.51 -16.00
CA ASN A 182 12.14 0.39 -16.75
C ASN A 182 11.19 -0.81 -16.87
N GLN A 183 10.23 -0.94 -15.97
CA GLN A 183 9.18 -1.97 -16.00
C GLN A 183 7.89 -1.48 -16.68
N GLY A 184 7.84 -0.23 -17.12
CA GLY A 184 6.62 0.37 -17.66
C GLY A 184 5.54 0.59 -16.62
N HIS A 185 5.89 0.67 -15.33
CA HIS A 185 4.94 0.90 -14.26
C HIS A 185 4.57 2.39 -14.16
N PRO A 186 3.28 2.75 -14.28
CA PRO A 186 2.83 4.15 -14.22
C PRO A 186 2.73 4.69 -12.80
N PHE A 187 2.79 3.83 -11.77
CA PHE A 187 2.63 4.20 -10.38
C PHE A 187 3.84 3.81 -9.54
N LEU A 188 4.13 4.70 -8.58
CA LEU A 188 4.99 4.50 -7.44
C LEU A 188 4.22 4.97 -6.21
N PHE A 189 4.25 4.19 -5.13
CA PHE A 189 3.57 4.54 -3.89
C PHE A 189 4.56 5.03 -2.85
N TYR A 190 4.12 5.98 -2.05
CA TYR A 190 4.88 6.48 -0.91
C TYR A 190 4.07 6.24 0.39
N ASN A 191 4.68 5.57 1.34
CA ASN A 191 4.12 5.32 2.66
C ASN A 191 4.86 6.17 3.71
N ALA A 192 4.26 7.30 4.20
CA ALA A 192 3.02 7.92 3.75
C ALA A 192 3.15 9.44 3.82
N TRP A 193 2.13 10.19 3.36
CA TRP A 193 2.14 11.65 3.49
C TRP A 193 2.11 12.06 4.96
N ASN A 194 1.22 11.48 5.76
CA ASN A 194 0.90 11.92 7.12
C ASN A 194 0.58 10.78 8.10
N GLU A 195 1.29 9.66 8.03
CA GLU A 195 1.12 8.60 9.04
C GLU A 195 1.98 8.88 10.27
N TRP A 196 1.52 9.86 11.07
CA TRP A 196 2.18 10.33 12.28
C TRP A 196 2.31 9.25 13.36
N GLY A 197 1.32 8.36 13.45
CA GLY A 197 1.30 7.26 14.43
C GLY A 197 2.37 6.20 14.21
N GLU A 198 2.98 6.18 13.03
CA GLU A 198 4.05 5.26 12.63
C GLU A 198 5.32 5.99 12.21
N GLY A 199 5.40 7.30 12.42
CA GLY A 199 6.56 8.09 12.04
C GLY A 199 6.84 8.12 10.53
N MET A 200 5.94 7.59 9.71
CA MET A 200 6.02 7.62 8.25
C MET A 200 5.38 8.90 7.71
N ILE A 201 6.10 9.99 7.78
CA ILE A 201 5.60 11.31 7.38
C ILE A 201 6.50 11.96 6.33
N LEU A 202 5.87 12.53 5.30
CA LEU A 202 6.48 13.42 4.32
C LEU A 202 5.89 14.83 4.42
N GLU A 203 4.79 14.97 5.11
CA GLU A 203 4.16 16.25 5.41
C GLU A 203 5.14 17.14 6.16
N PRO A 204 5.33 18.40 5.75
CA PRO A 204 6.18 19.34 6.48
C PRO A 204 5.71 19.50 7.93
N ASP A 205 6.64 19.50 8.86
CA ASP A 205 6.45 19.81 10.28
C ASP A 205 7.20 21.07 10.67
N GLU A 206 7.14 21.46 11.93
CA GLU A 206 7.79 22.69 12.45
C GLU A 206 9.24 22.46 12.90
N GLU A 207 9.85 21.27 12.69
CA GLU A 207 11.22 20.96 13.06
C GLU A 207 12.23 21.17 11.92
#